data_c1eb9b222e267fda6a297ad3061703ea
#
_entry.id   c1eb9b222e267fda6a297ad3061703ea
#
_cell.length_a   1.000
_cell.length_b   1.000
_cell.length_c   1.000
_cell.angle_alpha   90.00
_cell.angle_beta   90.00
_cell.angle_gamma   90.00
#
_symmetry.space_group_name_H-M   'P 1'
#
loop_
_entity.id
_entity.type
_entity.pdbx_description
1 polymer ?
#
loop_
_entity_poly.entity_id
_entity_poly.type
_entity_poly.pdbx_seq_one_letter_code
_entity_poly.pdbx_strand_id
1 'polypeptide(L)'
;LQRLTTRIAASEQQHTGQIRLCAEGGLPWSYLLRNAPARERALMMFSKLRVWDTEHNNGVLIYVLLAEHSIDIVTDRGIHAHVGAAEWQKMVARMAQAFRSGQFEEGMGLAVDEVTAWLRHHFPASPDAARSNELPDEPHIP
;
A
#
# COMPACT_ATOMS: atom_id res chain seq x y z
N LEU A 1 6.85 -13.24 -3.00
CA LEU A 1 5.72 -12.93 -2.10
C LEU A 1 6.09 -13.07 -0.63
N GLN A 2 6.79 -14.15 -0.26
CA GLN A 2 7.23 -14.33 1.12
C GLN A 2 8.13 -13.22 1.61
N ARG A 3 9.01 -12.69 0.77
CA ARG A 3 9.88 -11.57 1.12
C ARG A 3 9.08 -10.32 1.46
N LEU A 4 8.05 -10.04 0.67
CA LEU A 4 7.20 -8.88 0.89
C LEU A 4 6.38 -9.04 2.17
N THR A 5 5.82 -10.24 2.40
CA THR A 5 5.09 -10.55 3.63
C THR A 5 5.97 -10.36 4.86
N THR A 6 7.19 -10.88 4.83
CA THR A 6 8.15 -10.74 5.92
C THR A 6 8.52 -9.28 6.15
N ARG A 7 8.73 -8.54 5.06
CA ARG A 7 9.07 -7.11 5.14
C ARG A 7 7.94 -6.29 5.73
N ILE A 8 6.69 -6.59 5.38
CA ILE A 8 5.52 -5.94 5.95
C ILE A 8 5.39 -6.26 7.44
N ALA A 9 5.53 -7.51 7.81
CA ALA A 9 5.46 -7.91 9.22
C ALA A 9 6.54 -7.22 10.06
N ALA A 10 7.78 -7.14 9.54
CA ALA A 10 8.86 -6.43 10.21
C ALA A 10 8.56 -4.93 10.32
N SER A 11 8.01 -4.34 9.26
CA SER A 11 7.60 -2.95 9.24
C SER A 11 6.57 -2.65 10.34
N GLU A 12 5.56 -3.49 10.46
CA GLU A 12 4.46 -3.30 11.39
C GLU A 12 4.87 -3.41 12.86
N GLN A 13 6.06 -3.92 13.14
CA GLN A 13 6.64 -3.89 14.48
C GLN A 13 7.08 -2.48 14.90
N GLN A 14 7.29 -1.58 13.95
CA GLN A 14 7.87 -0.26 14.17
C GLN A 14 6.84 0.87 14.29
N HIS A 15 5.58 0.60 13.97
CA HIS A 15 4.51 1.59 13.98
C HIS A 15 3.15 0.95 14.25
N THR A 16 2.12 1.78 14.43
CA THR A 16 0.76 1.30 14.66
C THR A 16 -0.07 1.15 13.39
N GLY A 17 0.45 1.55 12.24
CA GLY A 17 -0.24 1.47 10.96
C GLY A 17 -0.33 0.06 10.40
N GLN A 18 -1.15 -0.09 9.37
CA GLN A 18 -1.34 -1.36 8.66
C GLN A 18 -1.05 -1.17 7.17
N ILE A 19 -0.29 -2.09 6.58
CA ILE A 19 0.05 -2.05 5.16
C ILE A 19 -0.55 -3.26 4.47
N ARG A 20 -1.27 -3.02 3.38
CA ARG A 20 -1.84 -4.08 2.55
C ARG A 20 -1.34 -3.93 1.12
N LEU A 21 -0.87 -5.01 0.52
CA LEU A 21 -0.50 -5.05 -0.89
C LEU A 21 -1.61 -5.73 -1.69
N CYS A 22 -1.91 -5.18 -2.86
CA CYS A 22 -2.85 -5.79 -3.80
C CYS A 22 -2.27 -5.69 -5.21
N ALA A 23 -2.13 -6.83 -5.89
CA ALA A 23 -1.67 -6.86 -7.27
C ALA A 23 -2.73 -7.54 -8.14
N GLU A 24 -3.13 -6.88 -9.22
CA GLU A 24 -4.05 -7.43 -10.20
C GLU A 24 -3.40 -7.47 -11.57
N GLY A 25 -3.67 -8.52 -12.35
CA GLY A 25 -3.12 -8.67 -13.69
C GLY A 25 -3.68 -7.63 -14.65
N GLY A 26 -4.98 -7.39 -14.60
CA GLY A 26 -5.68 -6.41 -15.42
C GLY A 26 -6.95 -5.94 -14.76
N LEU A 27 -7.54 -4.87 -15.27
CA LEU A 27 -8.79 -4.34 -14.76
C LEU A 27 -9.96 -5.23 -15.15
N PRO A 28 -11.00 -5.36 -14.30
CA PRO A 28 -12.24 -6.05 -14.67
C PRO A 28 -12.90 -5.42 -15.91
N TRP A 29 -13.67 -6.24 -16.65
CA TRP A 29 -14.36 -5.77 -17.86
C TRP A 29 -15.20 -4.52 -17.64
N SER A 30 -15.88 -4.43 -16.49
CA SER A 30 -16.71 -3.27 -16.17
C SER A 30 -15.90 -1.97 -16.15
N TYR A 31 -14.64 -2.03 -15.71
CA TYR A 31 -13.75 -0.88 -15.71
C TYR A 31 -13.24 -0.57 -17.12
N LEU A 32 -12.86 -1.59 -17.88
CA LEU A 32 -12.38 -1.41 -19.24
C LEU A 32 -13.45 -0.82 -20.16
N LEU A 33 -14.69 -1.28 -20.03
CA LEU A 33 -15.81 -0.79 -20.84
C LEU A 33 -16.12 0.68 -20.57
N ARG A 34 -15.90 1.15 -19.34
CA ARG A 34 -16.10 2.55 -18.95
C ARG A 34 -14.85 3.40 -19.16
N ASN A 35 -13.75 2.79 -19.58
CA ASN A 35 -12.45 3.46 -19.62
C ASN A 35 -12.09 4.10 -18.27
N ALA A 36 -12.38 3.37 -17.19
CA ALA A 36 -12.12 3.86 -15.83
C ALA A 36 -10.62 3.82 -15.52
N PRO A 37 -10.09 4.81 -14.77
CA PRO A 37 -8.68 4.83 -14.39
C PRO A 37 -8.36 3.77 -13.33
N ALA A 38 -7.09 3.32 -13.31
CA ALA A 38 -6.61 2.38 -12.30
C ALA A 38 -6.82 2.89 -10.87
N ARG A 39 -6.75 4.20 -10.66
CA ARG A 39 -7.00 4.83 -9.36
C ARG A 39 -8.38 4.49 -8.80
N GLU A 40 -9.40 4.44 -9.65
CA GLU A 40 -10.75 4.08 -9.23
C GLU A 40 -10.79 2.64 -8.69
N ARG A 41 -10.08 1.73 -9.35
CA ARG A 41 -9.98 0.34 -8.89
C ARG A 41 -9.25 0.25 -7.56
N ALA A 42 -8.17 1.01 -7.40
CA ALA A 42 -7.41 1.05 -6.16
C ALA A 42 -8.29 1.50 -4.98
N LEU A 43 -9.11 2.53 -5.18
CA LEU A 43 -10.03 3.02 -4.17
C LEU A 43 -11.08 1.96 -3.81
N MET A 44 -11.58 1.23 -4.80
CA MET A 44 -12.55 0.16 -4.56
C MET A 44 -11.91 -0.99 -3.79
N MET A 45 -10.66 -1.36 -4.12
CA MET A 45 -9.95 -2.42 -3.40
C MET A 45 -9.62 -2.00 -1.97
N PHE A 46 -9.36 -0.72 -1.72
CA PHE A 46 -9.18 -0.20 -0.37
C PHE A 46 -10.42 -0.50 0.49
N SER A 47 -11.60 -0.30 -0.06
CA SER A 47 -12.85 -0.62 0.62
C SER A 47 -13.10 -2.12 0.73
N LYS A 48 -12.90 -2.85 -0.37
CA LYS A 48 -13.17 -4.29 -0.44
C LYS A 48 -12.29 -5.09 0.52
N LEU A 49 -11.02 -4.71 0.63
CA LEU A 49 -10.07 -5.37 1.52
C LEU A 49 -10.10 -4.78 2.94
N ARG A 50 -11.00 -3.84 3.20
CA ARG A 50 -11.24 -3.22 4.51
C ARG A 50 -9.97 -2.58 5.09
N VAL A 51 -9.17 -1.98 4.25
CA VAL A 51 -7.95 -1.28 4.70
C VAL A 51 -8.30 -0.07 5.58
N TRP A 52 -9.52 0.45 5.43
CA TRP A 52 -10.06 1.52 6.28
C TRP A 52 -10.37 1.06 7.71
N ASP A 53 -10.45 -0.24 7.96
CA ASP A 53 -10.90 -0.81 9.24
C ASP A 53 -9.72 -0.96 10.20
N THR A 54 -9.14 0.17 10.60
CA THR A 54 -8.05 0.21 11.56
C THR A 54 -8.36 1.20 12.66
N GLU A 55 -7.84 0.93 13.86
CA GLU A 55 -8.13 1.72 15.06
C GLU A 55 -7.72 3.20 14.92
N HIS A 56 -6.57 3.45 14.28
CA HIS A 56 -6.01 4.80 14.17
C HIS A 56 -6.21 5.46 12.80
N ASN A 57 -7.06 4.88 11.95
CA ASN A 57 -7.28 5.36 10.58
C ASN A 57 -5.97 5.51 9.80
N ASN A 58 -5.05 4.56 9.97
CA ASN A 58 -3.72 4.58 9.38
C ASN A 58 -3.42 3.35 8.51
N GLY A 59 -4.45 2.84 7.85
CA GLY A 59 -4.29 1.81 6.85
C GLY A 59 -3.74 2.36 5.54
N VAL A 60 -2.87 1.58 4.88
CA VAL A 60 -2.29 1.93 3.59
C VAL A 60 -2.49 0.76 2.64
N LEU A 61 -3.04 1.03 1.46
CA LEU A 61 -3.10 0.07 0.37
C LEU A 61 -2.10 0.46 -0.70
N ILE A 62 -1.23 -0.47 -1.06
CA ILE A 62 -0.35 -0.35 -2.22
C ILE A 62 -0.95 -1.22 -3.31
N TYR A 63 -1.49 -0.59 -4.36
CA TYR A 63 -2.17 -1.27 -5.45
C TYR A 63 -1.32 -1.27 -6.71
N VAL A 64 -1.11 -2.46 -7.28
CA VAL A 64 -0.32 -2.64 -8.49
C VAL A 64 -1.19 -3.23 -9.59
N LEU A 65 -1.21 -2.59 -10.75
CA LEU A 65 -1.89 -3.08 -11.94
C LEU A 65 -0.82 -3.51 -12.94
N LEU A 66 -0.63 -4.82 -13.08
CA LEU A 66 0.47 -5.38 -13.85
C LEU A 66 0.39 -5.06 -15.35
N ALA A 67 -0.82 -5.12 -15.92
CA ALA A 67 -1.03 -4.87 -17.35
C ALA A 67 -0.62 -3.45 -17.76
N GLU A 68 -0.76 -2.48 -16.87
CA GLU A 68 -0.43 -1.08 -17.15
C GLU A 68 0.89 -0.64 -16.55
N HIS A 69 1.59 -1.51 -15.83
CA HIS A 69 2.78 -1.18 -15.07
C HIS A 69 2.55 0.06 -14.19
N SER A 70 1.40 0.11 -13.52
CA SER A 70 1.04 1.24 -12.69
C SER A 70 0.94 0.83 -11.22
N ILE A 71 1.22 1.80 -10.34
CA ILE A 71 1.16 1.65 -8.90
C ILE A 71 0.38 2.82 -8.35
N ASP A 72 -0.59 2.51 -7.47
CA ASP A 72 -1.34 3.51 -6.74
C ASP A 72 -1.25 3.24 -5.25
N ILE A 73 -1.24 4.31 -4.46
CA ILE A 73 -1.24 4.20 -3.01
C ILE A 73 -2.46 4.93 -2.49
N VAL A 74 -3.26 4.20 -1.72
CA VAL A 74 -4.44 4.74 -1.06
C VAL A 74 -4.19 4.72 0.44
N THR A 75 -4.36 5.87 1.09
CA THR A 75 -4.15 6.01 2.52
C THR A 75 -5.41 6.43 3.22
N ASP A 76 -5.58 5.95 4.44
CA ASP A 76 -6.68 6.41 5.29
C ASP A 76 -6.39 7.80 5.85
N ARG A 77 -7.40 8.42 6.45
CA ARG A 77 -7.38 9.81 6.91
C ARG A 77 -6.24 10.14 7.86
N GLY A 78 -5.90 9.21 8.76
CA GLY A 78 -4.85 9.44 9.75
C GLY A 78 -3.49 9.68 9.11
N ILE A 79 -3.24 9.11 7.95
CA ILE A 79 -1.98 9.28 7.23
C ILE A 79 -2.07 10.49 6.29
N HIS A 80 -3.18 10.64 5.60
CA HIS A 80 -3.37 11.71 4.62
C HIS A 80 -3.17 13.10 5.23
N ALA A 81 -3.48 13.26 6.50
CA ALA A 81 -3.29 14.53 7.22
C ALA A 81 -1.81 14.88 7.46
N HIS A 82 -0.92 13.88 7.43
CA HIS A 82 0.50 14.05 7.80
C HIS A 82 1.46 14.03 6.62
N VAL A 83 1.08 13.47 5.48
CA VAL A 83 1.96 13.32 4.32
C VAL A 83 1.45 14.15 3.17
N GLY A 84 2.29 15.04 2.66
CA GLY A 84 1.93 15.92 1.55
C GLY A 84 1.83 15.17 0.22
N ALA A 85 0.99 15.68 -0.68
CA ALA A 85 0.79 15.09 -2.00
C ALA A 85 2.10 14.97 -2.79
N ALA A 86 3.01 15.93 -2.65
CA ALA A 86 4.28 15.92 -3.35
C ALA A 86 5.16 14.73 -2.93
N GLU A 87 5.15 14.36 -1.65
CA GLU A 87 5.92 13.23 -1.14
C GLU A 87 5.37 11.91 -1.69
N TRP A 88 4.05 11.78 -1.72
CA TRP A 88 3.39 10.61 -2.31
C TRP A 88 3.74 10.46 -3.79
N GLN A 89 3.69 11.56 -4.53
CA GLN A 89 4.00 11.55 -5.96
C GLN A 89 5.44 11.15 -6.24
N LYS A 90 6.38 11.63 -5.43
CA LYS A 90 7.80 11.25 -5.56
C LYS A 90 8.00 9.76 -5.34
N MET A 91 7.36 9.20 -4.33
CA MET A 91 7.45 7.78 -4.05
C MET A 91 6.84 6.94 -5.17
N VAL A 92 5.65 7.31 -5.63
CA VAL A 92 4.98 6.61 -6.73
C VAL A 92 5.83 6.65 -7.99
N ALA A 93 6.47 7.79 -8.28
CA ALA A 93 7.36 7.91 -9.44
C ALA A 93 8.56 6.97 -9.35
N ARG A 94 9.19 6.85 -8.18
CA ARG A 94 10.33 5.93 -7.98
C ARG A 94 9.90 4.48 -8.16
N MET A 95 8.74 4.11 -7.62
CA MET A 95 8.21 2.75 -7.77
C MET A 95 7.88 2.43 -9.22
N ALA A 96 7.23 3.37 -9.91
CA ALA A 96 6.87 3.19 -11.30
C ALA A 96 8.12 3.01 -12.18
N GLN A 97 9.19 3.72 -11.87
CA GLN A 97 10.45 3.57 -12.60
C GLN A 97 11.07 2.18 -12.39
N ALA A 98 11.14 1.71 -11.14
CA ALA A 98 11.63 0.36 -10.84
C ALA A 98 10.77 -0.70 -11.52
N PHE A 99 9.46 -0.50 -11.53
CA PHE A 99 8.51 -1.41 -12.15
C PHE A 99 8.71 -1.50 -13.67
N ARG A 100 8.92 -0.35 -14.34
CA ARG A 100 9.15 -0.31 -15.80
C ARG A 100 10.46 -0.97 -16.21
N SER A 101 11.46 -0.97 -15.32
CA SER A 101 12.73 -1.65 -15.60
C SER A 101 12.71 -3.14 -15.25
N GLY A 102 11.55 -3.70 -14.94
CA GLY A 102 11.39 -5.12 -14.65
C GLY A 102 11.71 -5.52 -13.20
N GLN A 103 11.95 -4.56 -12.33
CA GLN A 103 12.28 -4.80 -10.92
C GLN A 103 11.04 -4.68 -10.04
N PHE A 104 10.05 -5.51 -10.31
CA PHE A 104 8.75 -5.46 -9.65
C PHE A 104 8.85 -5.61 -8.13
N GLU A 105 9.49 -6.69 -7.67
CA GLU A 105 9.58 -6.98 -6.24
C GLU A 105 10.40 -5.91 -5.51
N GLU A 106 11.45 -5.42 -6.15
CA GLU A 106 12.27 -4.36 -5.60
C GLU A 106 11.48 -3.05 -5.47
N GLY A 107 10.69 -2.70 -6.49
CA GLY A 107 9.82 -1.53 -6.44
C GLY A 107 8.80 -1.60 -5.33
N MET A 108 8.18 -2.76 -5.14
CA MET A 108 7.24 -2.97 -4.04
C MET A 108 7.94 -2.89 -2.69
N GLY A 109 9.16 -3.42 -2.59
CA GLY A 109 9.96 -3.32 -1.37
C GLY A 109 10.28 -1.88 -1.00
N LEU A 110 10.64 -1.06 -1.98
CA LEU A 110 10.88 0.36 -1.77
C LEU A 110 9.61 1.07 -1.26
N ALA A 111 8.45 0.70 -1.81
CA ALA A 111 7.18 1.24 -1.35
C ALA A 111 6.92 0.93 0.12
N VAL A 112 7.14 -0.32 0.51
CA VAL A 112 6.98 -0.75 1.91
C VAL A 112 7.93 0.03 2.82
N ASP A 113 9.18 0.20 2.40
CA ASP A 113 10.18 0.92 3.20
C ASP A 113 9.83 2.40 3.38
N GLU A 114 9.37 3.06 2.33
CA GLU A 114 8.98 4.48 2.39
C GLU A 114 7.75 4.68 3.26
N VAL A 115 6.74 3.83 3.09
CA VAL A 115 5.53 3.88 3.90
C VAL A 115 5.88 3.59 5.36
N THR A 116 6.78 2.63 5.60
CA THR A 116 7.27 2.32 6.95
C THR A 116 7.89 3.54 7.62
N ALA A 117 8.72 4.27 6.88
CA ALA A 117 9.37 5.47 7.42
C ALA A 117 8.33 6.51 7.85
N TRP A 118 7.30 6.74 7.04
CA TRP A 118 6.24 7.67 7.37
C TRP A 118 5.40 7.21 8.57
N LEU A 119 5.02 5.93 8.58
CA LEU A 119 4.22 5.38 9.68
C LEU A 119 5.00 5.38 10.99
N ARG A 120 6.29 5.06 10.95
CA ARG A 120 7.14 5.09 12.13
C ARG A 120 7.28 6.51 12.68
N HIS A 121 7.36 7.50 11.79
CA HIS A 121 7.50 8.89 12.21
C HIS A 121 6.22 9.44 12.84
N HIS A 122 5.06 9.13 12.25
CA HIS A 122 3.77 9.69 12.69
C HIS A 122 2.98 8.78 13.63
N PHE A 123 3.21 7.48 13.59
CA PHE A 123 2.48 6.48 14.38
C PHE A 123 3.45 5.45 14.97
N PRO A 124 4.42 5.88 15.80
CA PRO A 124 5.41 4.95 16.34
C PRO A 124 4.78 3.91 17.27
N ALA A 125 5.32 2.69 17.24
CA ALA A 125 4.88 1.63 18.14
C ALA A 125 5.34 1.96 19.56
N SER A 126 4.45 1.69 20.54
CA SER A 126 4.80 1.79 21.95
C SER A 126 5.49 0.50 22.38
N PRO A 127 6.60 0.55 23.15
CA PRO A 127 7.26 -0.65 23.64
C PRO A 127 6.37 -1.52 24.53
N ASP A 128 5.39 -0.91 25.21
CA ASP A 128 4.52 -1.60 26.17
C ASP A 128 3.17 -1.98 25.58
N ALA A 129 2.89 -1.61 24.33
CA ALA A 129 1.60 -1.88 23.71
C ALA A 129 1.59 -3.27 23.06
N ALA A 130 0.64 -4.12 23.47
CA ALA A 130 0.36 -5.36 22.73
C ALA A 130 -0.24 -4.98 21.39
N ARG A 131 0.42 -5.38 20.31
CA ARG A 131 -0.03 -5.06 18.96
C ARG A 131 -0.90 -6.17 18.39
N SER A 132 -2.08 -5.79 17.91
CA SER A 132 -2.96 -6.68 17.16
C SER A 132 -2.75 -6.43 15.67
N ASN A 133 -2.54 -7.49 14.89
CA ASN A 133 -2.45 -7.38 13.44
C ASN A 133 -3.86 -7.38 12.85
N GLU A 134 -4.36 -6.21 12.50
CA GLU A 134 -5.72 -5.99 12.03
C GLU A 134 -5.96 -6.39 10.58
N LEU A 135 -4.90 -6.37 9.76
CA LEU A 135 -4.96 -6.70 8.34
C LEU A 135 -3.96 -7.80 8.02
N PRO A 136 -4.30 -8.70 7.07
CA PRO A 136 -3.33 -9.73 6.65
C PRO A 136 -2.07 -9.12 6.06
N ASP A 137 -0.90 -9.69 6.41
CA ASP A 137 0.38 -9.26 5.87
C ASP A 137 0.64 -9.81 4.46
N GLU A 138 -0.05 -10.89 4.11
CA GLU A 138 0.11 -11.49 2.79
C GLU A 138 -0.51 -10.59 1.71
N PRO A 139 0.19 -10.37 0.58
CA PRO A 139 -0.37 -9.62 -0.54
C PRO A 139 -1.62 -10.30 -1.08
N HIS A 140 -2.65 -9.51 -1.38
CA HIS A 140 -3.84 -10.00 -2.04
C HIS A 140 -3.58 -10.04 -3.54
N ILE A 141 -3.66 -11.25 -4.11
CA ILE A 141 -3.47 -11.47 -5.55
C ILE A 141 -4.68 -12.24 -6.05
N PRO A 142 -5.61 -11.56 -6.72
CA PRO A 142 -6.82 -12.19 -7.26
C PRO A 142 -6.53 -13.17 -8.38
#